data_6c0c424ef5cade6a081028ad31d55778
#
_entry.id   6c0c424ef5cade6a081028ad31d55778
#
_cell.length_a   1.000
_cell.length_b   1.000
_cell.length_c   1.000
_cell.angle_alpha   90.00
_cell.angle_beta   90.00
_cell.angle_gamma   90.00
#
_symmetry.space_group_name_H-M   'P 1'
#
loop_
_entity.id
_entity.type
_entity.pdbx_description
1 polymer ?
#
loop_
_entity_poly.entity_id
_entity_poly.type
_entity_poly.pdbx_seq_one_letter_code
_entity_poly.pdbx_strand_id
1 'polypeptide(L)'
;MNQPPPLTFNYERDTLLAQTIALCALITNHEPNVVERSKSILANVGNYPALAYLEKRFSKGSSTFLTELRIELLKELNSVEIDGKETPLTEFQYDVWRTLPSAAATAVSAPTSAGKSFIVIEYLCNRATIEKTFTSVFIAPTRALLSEVQHRIEKRLEGVADVRVSTVPAPDVQARNRQIYVLTQERLHVLLSAAKLSVDLVVVDEAQGLADGSRGMILQDCLERLRNENPKLQAILLAPGANGFIRVGEQLGMPGIVVKETELSPVLQNRVQVTVKQGIAKQFHLSLLTLTGTREIGVVTTTRGVADPSTRLAVAALELAKSGAALVYATGPADAERVSAQFVADRPIATSDSLPQISNFIKQHIHPDYGLAAMVRHGVAFHYGNMPKLLREALEDAFRRGDIRYLVCTTTLFQGVNLPAQSVFINTPTRGKGTPLEAAHLWNFAGRAGRLGQELAGNVFLVDYEDWATKPMNESSKFDIVPSFSETISDHFDAVLEAIAGKMPKRSPRTPEHARIRAAAGLLLARASTKSTSRVLNRLSTLVEFLNFRMHSLLFRHVASLSTG
;
A
#
# COMPACT_ATOMS: atom_id res chain seq x y z
N MET A 1 -26.13 23.31 -16.50
CA MET A 1 -24.75 23.10 -16.99
C MET A 1 -24.53 21.61 -17.06
N ASN A 2 -24.39 21.08 -18.29
CA ASN A 2 -24.25 19.64 -18.54
C ASN A 2 -22.96 19.13 -17.91
N GLN A 3 -23.07 18.16 -17.00
CA GLN A 3 -21.91 17.41 -16.53
C GLN A 3 -21.28 16.69 -17.74
N PRO A 4 -19.95 16.73 -17.90
CA PRO A 4 -19.31 15.91 -18.89
C PRO A 4 -19.57 14.42 -18.56
N PRO A 5 -19.75 13.56 -19.56
CA PRO A 5 -20.00 12.15 -19.34
C PRO A 5 -18.86 11.52 -18.53
N PRO A 6 -19.14 10.49 -17.71
CA PRO A 6 -18.12 9.78 -16.98
C PRO A 6 -17.09 9.26 -17.97
N LEU A 7 -15.80 9.46 -17.64
CA LEU A 7 -14.66 9.02 -18.46
C LEU A 7 -14.75 7.51 -18.67
N THR A 8 -15.25 7.12 -19.81
CA THR A 8 -15.13 5.74 -20.29
C THR A 8 -13.64 5.47 -20.53
N PHE A 9 -13.18 4.32 -20.06
CA PHE A 9 -11.82 3.79 -20.26
C PHE A 9 -11.45 3.93 -21.75
N ASN A 10 -10.53 4.82 -22.07
CA ASN A 10 -10.13 5.06 -23.46
C ASN A 10 -8.80 4.35 -23.72
N TYR A 11 -8.88 3.11 -24.21
CA TYR A 11 -7.74 2.26 -24.56
C TYR A 11 -6.69 2.99 -25.43
N GLU A 12 -7.14 3.84 -26.35
CA GLU A 12 -6.25 4.64 -27.21
C GLU A 12 -5.44 5.66 -26.39
N ARG A 13 -6.08 6.34 -25.43
CA ARG A 13 -5.43 7.32 -24.54
C ARG A 13 -4.35 6.67 -23.68
N ASP A 14 -4.64 5.52 -23.09
CA ASP A 14 -3.73 4.82 -22.20
C ASP A 14 -2.55 4.22 -22.96
N THR A 15 -2.80 3.70 -24.16
CA THR A 15 -1.76 3.23 -25.08
C THR A 15 -0.84 4.38 -25.53
N LEU A 16 -1.41 5.53 -25.87
CA LEU A 16 -0.65 6.72 -26.26
C LEU A 16 0.21 7.23 -25.08
N LEU A 17 -0.33 7.25 -23.87
CA LEU A 17 0.41 7.62 -22.67
C LEU A 17 1.59 6.67 -22.43
N ALA A 18 1.37 5.36 -22.50
CA ALA A 18 2.41 4.36 -22.30
C ALA A 18 3.51 4.49 -23.37
N GLN A 19 3.14 4.68 -24.64
CA GLN A 19 4.09 4.90 -25.73
C GLN A 19 4.89 6.20 -25.54
N THR A 20 4.23 7.27 -25.10
CA THR A 20 4.88 8.57 -24.84
C THR A 20 5.90 8.45 -23.73
N ILE A 21 5.54 7.79 -22.60
CA ILE A 21 6.46 7.58 -21.48
C ILE A 21 7.65 6.71 -21.91
N ALA A 22 7.41 5.65 -22.69
CA ALA A 22 8.47 4.80 -23.23
C ALA A 22 9.42 5.58 -24.16
N LEU A 23 8.88 6.42 -25.03
CA LEU A 23 9.66 7.31 -25.89
C LEU A 23 10.51 8.28 -25.05
N CYS A 24 9.93 8.93 -24.05
CA CYS A 24 10.66 9.83 -23.14
C CYS A 24 11.80 9.14 -22.41
N ALA A 25 11.62 7.86 -22.02
CA ALA A 25 12.66 7.08 -21.37
C ALA A 25 13.82 6.71 -22.32
N LEU A 26 13.55 6.54 -23.62
CA LEU A 26 14.52 6.15 -24.64
C LEU A 26 15.27 7.34 -25.27
N ILE A 27 14.76 8.57 -25.14
CA ILE A 27 15.41 9.76 -25.66
C ILE A 27 16.73 9.98 -24.93
N THR A 28 17.85 9.76 -25.60
CA THR A 28 19.19 9.98 -25.07
C THR A 28 19.75 11.34 -25.45
N ASN A 29 19.34 11.88 -26.61
CA ASN A 29 19.75 13.18 -27.14
C ASN A 29 18.54 14.12 -27.18
N HIS A 30 18.83 15.43 -27.22
CA HIS A 30 17.81 16.46 -27.32
C HIS A 30 17.18 16.50 -28.71
N GLU A 31 16.02 15.88 -28.84
CA GLU A 31 15.18 15.93 -30.05
C GLU A 31 13.96 16.86 -29.80
N PRO A 32 14.02 18.15 -30.14
CA PRO A 32 13.04 19.16 -29.71
C PRO A 32 11.59 18.79 -30.02
N ASN A 33 11.32 18.28 -31.20
CA ASN A 33 9.96 17.94 -31.66
C ASN A 33 9.38 16.77 -30.84
N VAL A 34 10.19 15.78 -30.46
CA VAL A 34 9.76 14.62 -29.69
C VAL A 34 9.50 15.04 -28.22
N VAL A 35 10.39 15.86 -27.66
CA VAL A 35 10.23 16.40 -26.31
C VAL A 35 8.98 17.27 -26.20
N GLU A 36 8.74 18.16 -27.16
CA GLU A 36 7.57 19.04 -27.20
C GLU A 36 6.26 18.26 -27.28
N ARG A 37 6.18 17.28 -28.20
CA ARG A 37 5.00 16.40 -28.33
C ARG A 37 4.76 15.59 -27.03
N SER A 38 5.82 15.07 -26.43
CA SER A 38 5.73 14.32 -25.19
C SER A 38 5.22 15.17 -24.05
N LYS A 39 5.72 16.41 -23.88
CA LYS A 39 5.22 17.37 -22.90
C LYS A 39 3.73 17.66 -23.11
N SER A 40 3.33 17.92 -24.36
CA SER A 40 1.93 18.19 -24.70
C SER A 40 1.01 17.01 -24.37
N ILE A 41 1.42 15.77 -24.64
CA ILE A 41 0.63 14.57 -24.32
C ILE A 41 0.54 14.40 -22.82
N LEU A 42 1.66 14.50 -22.06
CA LEU A 42 1.65 14.36 -20.60
C LEU A 42 0.77 15.42 -19.93
N ALA A 43 0.79 16.66 -20.42
CA ALA A 43 -0.08 17.72 -19.93
C ALA A 43 -1.56 17.44 -20.22
N ASN A 44 -1.89 16.98 -21.45
CA ASN A 44 -3.27 16.67 -21.84
C ASN A 44 -3.88 15.52 -21.04
N VAL A 45 -3.07 14.55 -20.57
CA VAL A 45 -3.53 13.45 -19.70
C VAL A 45 -3.39 13.76 -18.22
N GLY A 46 -2.95 14.99 -17.87
CA GLY A 46 -2.79 15.42 -16.47
C GLY A 46 -1.65 14.71 -15.71
N ASN A 47 -0.67 14.13 -16.42
CA ASN A 47 0.49 13.49 -15.78
C ASN A 47 1.59 14.51 -15.50
N TYR A 48 1.33 15.48 -14.61
CA TYR A 48 2.27 16.55 -14.26
C TYR A 48 3.55 16.07 -13.56
N PRO A 49 3.55 14.99 -12.74
CA PRO A 49 4.80 14.46 -12.21
C PRO A 49 5.77 13.97 -13.29
N ALA A 50 5.29 13.28 -14.32
CA ALA A 50 6.11 12.86 -15.46
C ALA A 50 6.54 14.06 -16.33
N LEU A 51 5.66 15.04 -16.49
CA LEU A 51 5.97 16.30 -17.17
C LEU A 51 7.10 17.06 -16.47
N ALA A 52 7.03 17.23 -15.15
CA ALA A 52 8.07 17.90 -14.36
C ALA A 52 9.43 17.16 -14.44
N TYR A 53 9.40 15.82 -14.45
CA TYR A 53 10.61 15.04 -14.69
C TYR A 53 11.21 15.29 -16.06
N LEU A 54 10.37 15.37 -17.11
CA LEU A 54 10.80 15.63 -18.48
C LEU A 54 11.38 17.05 -18.59
N GLU A 55 10.73 18.05 -18.00
CA GLU A 55 11.19 19.44 -17.94
C GLU A 55 12.55 19.59 -17.25
N LYS A 56 12.78 18.81 -16.18
CA LYS A 56 14.06 18.79 -15.48
C LYS A 56 15.18 18.14 -16.29
N ARG A 57 14.86 17.10 -17.07
CA ARG A 57 15.83 16.34 -17.87
C ARG A 57 16.21 17.06 -19.16
N PHE A 58 15.24 17.69 -19.81
CA PHE A 58 15.42 18.41 -21.06
C PHE A 58 15.12 19.90 -20.83
N SER A 59 16.18 20.67 -20.52
CA SER A 59 16.08 22.07 -20.17
C SER A 59 15.53 22.96 -21.30
N LYS A 60 15.15 24.17 -20.94
CA LYS A 60 14.49 25.22 -21.72
C LYS A 60 14.93 25.36 -23.18
N GLY A 61 13.98 25.47 -24.07
CA GLY A 61 14.17 25.81 -25.48
C GLY A 61 13.62 24.80 -26.49
N SER A 62 12.94 23.76 -26.04
CA SER A 62 12.41 22.70 -26.91
C SER A 62 10.91 22.80 -27.18
N SER A 63 10.24 23.85 -26.72
CA SER A 63 8.80 24.01 -26.90
C SER A 63 8.46 25.36 -27.53
N THR A 64 7.43 25.38 -28.36
CA THR A 64 6.88 26.64 -28.87
C THR A 64 6.13 27.39 -27.78
N PHE A 65 6.04 28.72 -27.87
CA PHE A 65 5.28 29.54 -26.91
C PHE A 65 3.83 29.08 -26.76
N LEU A 66 3.18 28.68 -27.83
CA LEU A 66 1.80 28.19 -27.78
C LEU A 66 1.67 26.87 -27.01
N THR A 67 2.64 25.98 -27.14
CA THR A 67 2.68 24.72 -26.37
C THR A 67 2.90 24.99 -24.89
N GLU A 68 3.80 25.88 -24.53
CA GLU A 68 4.05 26.26 -23.13
C GLU A 68 2.82 26.93 -22.50
N LEU A 69 2.19 27.88 -23.20
CA LEU A 69 0.96 28.54 -22.75
C LEU A 69 -0.17 27.51 -22.51
N ARG A 70 -0.34 26.57 -23.44
CA ARG A 70 -1.33 25.50 -23.29
C ARG A 70 -1.05 24.60 -22.08
N ILE A 71 0.22 24.25 -21.86
CA ILE A 71 0.64 23.44 -20.71
C ILE A 71 0.31 24.17 -19.41
N GLU A 72 0.64 25.45 -19.32
CA GLU A 72 0.37 26.26 -18.12
C GLU A 72 -1.14 26.41 -17.87
N LEU A 73 -1.95 26.63 -18.89
CA LEU A 73 -3.41 26.66 -18.76
C LEU A 73 -3.99 25.33 -18.28
N LEU A 74 -3.46 24.19 -18.75
CA LEU A 74 -3.89 22.87 -18.29
C LEU A 74 -3.46 22.60 -16.84
N LYS A 75 -2.27 23.03 -16.44
CA LYS A 75 -1.83 22.97 -15.04
C LYS A 75 -2.74 23.78 -14.15
N GLU A 76 -3.06 25.03 -14.53
CA GLU A 76 -3.94 25.92 -13.76
C GLU A 76 -5.34 25.33 -13.59
N LEU A 77 -5.93 24.75 -14.65
CA LEU A 77 -7.24 24.11 -14.60
C LEU A 77 -7.34 22.95 -13.61
N ASN A 78 -6.23 22.26 -13.35
CA ASN A 78 -6.15 21.14 -12.42
C ASN A 78 -5.36 21.51 -11.13
N SER A 79 -5.06 22.77 -10.92
CA SER A 79 -4.39 23.22 -9.70
C SER A 79 -5.36 23.46 -8.57
N VAL A 80 -4.89 23.24 -7.38
CA VAL A 80 -5.56 23.58 -6.13
C VAL A 80 -4.60 24.31 -5.21
N GLU A 81 -5.12 25.21 -4.42
CA GLU A 81 -4.32 25.90 -3.41
C GLU A 81 -4.05 24.96 -2.24
N ILE A 82 -2.79 24.62 -2.05
CA ILE A 82 -2.30 23.83 -0.92
C ILE A 82 -1.19 24.65 -0.26
N ASP A 83 -1.39 25.03 1.01
CA ASP A 83 -0.42 25.79 1.78
C ASP A 83 -0.04 27.14 1.13
N GLY A 84 -1.02 27.85 0.60
CA GLY A 84 -0.81 29.12 -0.11
C GLY A 84 -0.05 28.99 -1.43
N LYS A 85 0.11 27.76 -1.95
CA LYS A 85 0.76 27.48 -3.24
C LYS A 85 -0.19 26.76 -4.18
N GLU A 86 -0.26 27.24 -5.39
CA GLU A 86 -0.92 26.50 -6.45
C GLU A 86 -0.17 25.21 -6.76
N THR A 87 -0.85 24.07 -6.57
CA THR A 87 -0.29 22.74 -6.76
C THR A 87 -1.07 22.04 -7.86
N PRO A 88 -0.45 21.75 -9.01
CA PRO A 88 -1.10 21.01 -10.07
C PRO A 88 -1.28 19.54 -9.68
N LEU A 89 -2.51 19.08 -9.74
CA LEU A 89 -2.89 17.70 -9.44
C LEU A 89 -3.11 16.93 -10.74
N THR A 90 -2.88 15.62 -10.71
CA THR A 90 -3.35 14.75 -11.80
C THR A 90 -4.87 14.85 -11.90
N GLU A 91 -5.44 14.58 -13.07
CA GLU A 91 -6.88 14.60 -13.27
C GLU A 91 -7.63 13.76 -12.22
N PHE A 92 -7.10 12.57 -11.91
CA PHE A 92 -7.64 11.71 -10.87
C PHE A 92 -7.57 12.34 -9.46
N GLN A 93 -6.41 12.89 -9.10
CA GLN A 93 -6.24 13.54 -7.80
C GLN A 93 -7.15 14.77 -7.66
N TYR A 94 -7.31 15.54 -8.74
CA TYR A 94 -8.21 16.69 -8.76
C TYR A 94 -9.68 16.28 -8.62
N ASP A 95 -10.10 15.19 -9.28
CA ASP A 95 -11.46 14.65 -9.13
C ASP A 95 -11.71 14.14 -7.70
N VAL A 96 -10.75 13.47 -7.08
CA VAL A 96 -10.81 13.08 -5.66
C VAL A 96 -10.92 14.33 -4.78
N TRP A 97 -10.03 15.31 -4.94
CA TRP A 97 -10.03 16.55 -4.13
C TRP A 97 -11.38 17.27 -4.15
N ARG A 98 -11.97 17.42 -5.33
CA ARG A 98 -13.29 18.05 -5.48
C ARG A 98 -14.44 17.27 -4.86
N THR A 99 -14.30 15.96 -4.77
CA THR A 99 -15.33 15.08 -4.21
C THR A 99 -15.32 15.07 -2.68
N LEU A 100 -14.15 15.12 -2.07
CA LEU A 100 -13.98 14.98 -0.61
C LEU A 100 -14.86 15.95 0.22
N PRO A 101 -14.96 17.26 -0.09
CA PRO A 101 -15.74 18.19 0.73
C PRO A 101 -17.24 17.90 0.78
N SER A 102 -17.81 17.28 -0.25
CA SER A 102 -19.24 17.06 -0.40
C SER A 102 -19.72 15.66 -0.01
N ALA A 103 -18.80 14.69 0.09
CA ALA A 103 -19.14 13.29 0.34
C ALA A 103 -18.97 12.92 1.81
N ALA A 104 -20.02 12.32 2.41
CA ALA A 104 -19.95 11.78 3.76
C ALA A 104 -19.03 10.53 3.85
N ALA A 105 -18.92 9.77 2.76
CA ALA A 105 -18.00 8.66 2.64
C ALA A 105 -17.43 8.59 1.22
N THR A 106 -16.12 8.39 1.11
CA THR A 106 -15.43 8.27 -0.17
C THR A 106 -14.49 7.07 -0.14
N ALA A 107 -14.52 6.24 -1.17
CA ALA A 107 -13.55 5.20 -1.41
C ALA A 107 -12.66 5.58 -2.60
N VAL A 108 -11.36 5.46 -2.44
CA VAL A 108 -10.37 5.80 -3.46
C VAL A 108 -9.57 4.54 -3.83
N SER A 109 -9.87 3.99 -5.00
CA SER A 109 -9.24 2.79 -5.55
C SER A 109 -8.30 3.16 -6.68
N ALA A 110 -6.99 3.03 -6.48
CA ALA A 110 -6.01 3.39 -7.50
C ALA A 110 -4.67 2.70 -7.24
N PRO A 111 -3.79 2.53 -8.24
CA PRO A 111 -2.44 2.01 -8.04
C PRO A 111 -1.66 2.75 -6.95
N THR A 112 -0.68 2.08 -6.35
CA THR A 112 0.12 2.66 -5.24
C THR A 112 0.81 3.96 -5.66
N SER A 113 1.25 4.06 -6.92
CA SER A 113 1.90 5.24 -7.50
C SER A 113 0.97 6.41 -7.82
N ALA A 114 -0.37 6.25 -7.76
CA ALA A 114 -1.33 7.30 -8.10
C ALA A 114 -1.40 8.46 -7.09
N GLY A 115 -0.70 8.36 -5.96
CA GLY A 115 -0.63 9.41 -4.95
C GLY A 115 -1.89 9.56 -4.09
N LYS A 116 -2.65 8.48 -3.88
CA LYS A 116 -3.86 8.46 -3.04
C LYS A 116 -3.63 9.07 -1.65
N SER A 117 -2.64 8.53 -0.94
CA SER A 117 -2.34 8.97 0.43
C SER A 117 -1.84 10.43 0.46
N PHE A 118 -1.16 10.91 -0.60
CA PHE A 118 -0.77 12.30 -0.72
C PHE A 118 -1.99 13.22 -0.69
N ILE A 119 -2.93 13.04 -1.62
CA ILE A 119 -4.08 13.96 -1.75
C ILE A 119 -4.99 13.95 -0.51
N VAL A 120 -5.11 12.79 0.15
CA VAL A 120 -5.94 12.67 1.36
C VAL A 120 -5.26 13.27 2.59
N ILE A 121 -3.94 13.14 2.73
CA ILE A 121 -3.18 13.82 3.79
C ILE A 121 -3.26 15.34 3.61
N GLU A 122 -3.12 15.85 2.38
CA GLU A 122 -3.27 17.29 2.11
C GLU A 122 -4.68 17.78 2.46
N TYR A 123 -5.73 17.02 2.11
CA TYR A 123 -7.11 17.34 2.49
C TYR A 123 -7.31 17.37 4.01
N LEU A 124 -6.79 16.37 4.73
CA LEU A 124 -6.81 16.31 6.19
C LEU A 124 -6.10 17.52 6.82
N CYS A 125 -4.90 17.84 6.34
CA CYS A 125 -4.13 18.97 6.83
C CYS A 125 -4.81 20.31 6.51
N ASN A 126 -5.40 20.45 5.33
CA ASN A 126 -6.16 21.64 4.96
C ASN A 126 -7.35 21.87 5.92
N ARG A 127 -8.13 20.82 6.21
CA ARG A 127 -9.21 20.89 7.21
C ARG A 127 -8.66 21.28 8.59
N ALA A 128 -7.57 20.65 9.03
CA ALA A 128 -6.93 20.97 10.31
C ALA A 128 -6.39 22.42 10.38
N THR A 129 -6.08 23.05 9.25
CA THR A 129 -5.64 24.44 9.18
C THR A 129 -6.83 25.42 9.26
N ILE A 130 -7.92 25.12 8.57
CA ILE A 130 -9.07 26.03 8.41
C ILE A 130 -10.06 25.93 9.60
N GLU A 131 -10.33 24.71 10.08
CA GLU A 131 -11.34 24.48 11.10
C GLU A 131 -10.83 24.87 12.50
N LYS A 132 -11.65 25.55 13.29
CA LYS A 132 -11.30 25.96 14.66
C LYS A 132 -11.20 24.77 15.62
N THR A 133 -12.07 23.79 15.42
CA THR A 133 -12.09 22.53 16.16
C THR A 133 -12.12 21.39 15.16
N PHE A 134 -11.21 20.44 15.24
CA PHE A 134 -11.09 19.33 14.31
C PHE A 134 -10.44 18.12 14.96
N THR A 135 -11.11 17.00 14.93
CA THR A 135 -10.54 15.72 15.38
C THR A 135 -10.57 14.72 14.24
N SER A 136 -9.41 14.18 13.90
CA SER A 136 -9.31 13.15 12.88
C SER A 136 -8.55 11.92 13.35
N VAL A 137 -8.87 10.79 12.74
CA VAL A 137 -8.16 9.52 12.93
C VAL A 137 -7.68 9.02 11.57
N PHE A 138 -6.36 8.87 11.44
CA PHE A 138 -5.73 8.22 10.30
C PHE A 138 -5.31 6.80 10.71
N ILE A 139 -5.88 5.78 10.07
CA ILE A 139 -5.60 4.38 10.37
C ILE A 139 -4.58 3.87 9.36
N ALA A 140 -3.38 3.53 9.87
CA ALA A 140 -2.31 2.93 9.09
C ALA A 140 -2.10 1.47 9.51
N PRO A 141 -2.01 0.49 8.58
CA PRO A 141 -1.98 -0.93 8.93
C PRO A 141 -0.69 -1.37 9.63
N THR A 142 0.39 -0.61 9.52
CA THR A 142 1.69 -0.96 10.09
C THR A 142 2.35 0.22 10.82
N ARG A 143 3.26 -0.11 11.74
CA ARG A 143 4.00 0.93 12.49
C ARG A 143 4.93 1.76 11.61
N ALA A 144 5.46 1.19 10.53
CA ALA A 144 6.33 1.92 9.60
C ALA A 144 5.55 2.99 8.85
N LEU A 145 4.38 2.62 8.28
CA LEU A 145 3.50 3.57 7.60
C LEU A 145 2.97 4.64 8.57
N LEU A 146 2.66 4.25 9.81
CA LEU A 146 2.25 5.17 10.86
C LEU A 146 3.30 6.28 11.08
N SER A 147 4.58 5.91 11.21
CA SER A 147 5.67 6.88 11.40
C SER A 147 5.87 7.78 10.17
N GLU A 148 5.73 7.24 8.96
CA GLU A 148 5.79 8.02 7.72
C GLU A 148 4.65 9.04 7.63
N VAL A 149 3.42 8.59 7.88
CA VAL A 149 2.24 9.47 7.84
C VAL A 149 2.31 10.54 8.92
N GLN A 150 2.71 10.17 10.15
CA GLN A 150 2.93 11.13 11.23
C GLN A 150 3.90 12.22 10.82
N HIS A 151 5.08 11.83 10.35
CA HIS A 151 6.11 12.79 9.93
C HIS A 151 5.64 13.71 8.80
N ARG A 152 4.88 13.19 7.83
CA ARG A 152 4.30 13.99 6.75
C ARG A 152 3.30 15.01 7.26
N ILE A 153 2.39 14.61 8.15
CA ILE A 153 1.38 15.49 8.74
C ILE A 153 2.06 16.55 9.62
N GLU A 154 3.01 16.16 10.47
CA GLU A 154 3.76 17.11 11.33
C GLU A 154 4.51 18.15 10.50
N LYS A 155 5.21 17.72 9.45
CA LYS A 155 5.93 18.62 8.54
C LYS A 155 4.96 19.56 7.81
N ARG A 156 3.79 19.07 7.39
CA ARG A 156 2.80 19.86 6.67
C ARG A 156 2.11 20.90 7.56
N LEU A 157 1.97 20.59 8.85
CA LEU A 157 1.35 21.45 9.85
C LEU A 157 2.39 22.22 10.69
N GLU A 158 3.65 22.25 10.27
CA GLU A 158 4.70 23.01 10.92
C GLU A 158 4.32 24.51 10.92
N GLY A 159 4.31 25.13 12.10
CA GLY A 159 3.88 26.52 12.28
C GLY A 159 2.37 26.74 12.45
N VAL A 160 1.52 25.73 12.27
CA VAL A 160 0.08 25.84 12.57
C VAL A 160 -0.14 25.70 14.08
N ALA A 161 -0.64 26.76 14.70
CA ALA A 161 -0.87 26.78 16.15
C ALA A 161 -2.01 25.82 16.56
N ASP A 162 -1.93 25.31 17.79
CA ASP A 162 -3.00 24.53 18.45
C ASP A 162 -3.43 23.23 17.72
N VAL A 163 -2.47 22.62 17.02
CA VAL A 163 -2.63 21.29 16.41
C VAL A 163 -1.74 20.29 17.14
N ARG A 164 -2.27 19.11 17.42
CA ARG A 164 -1.51 17.98 17.96
C ARG A 164 -1.66 16.75 17.11
N VAL A 165 -0.53 16.13 16.76
CA VAL A 165 -0.46 14.82 16.12
C VAL A 165 -0.03 13.79 17.15
N SER A 166 -0.77 12.71 17.32
CA SER A 166 -0.49 11.68 18.31
C SER A 166 -0.57 10.27 17.71
N THR A 167 0.41 9.43 18.08
CA THR A 167 0.41 7.99 17.78
C THR A 167 0.13 7.14 19.01
N VAL A 168 -0.14 7.78 20.14
CA VAL A 168 -0.42 7.11 21.42
C VAL A 168 -1.92 6.90 21.56
N PRO A 169 -2.38 5.68 21.90
CA PRO A 169 -3.80 5.37 22.08
C PRO A 169 -4.30 5.81 23.48
N ALA A 170 -4.14 7.09 23.78
CA ALA A 170 -4.64 7.68 25.02
C ALA A 170 -5.46 8.94 24.71
N PRO A 171 -6.57 9.15 25.44
CA PRO A 171 -7.28 10.43 25.35
C PRO A 171 -6.33 11.55 25.77
N ASP A 172 -6.33 12.65 25.04
CA ASP A 172 -5.50 13.78 25.41
C ASP A 172 -6.07 14.46 26.66
N VAL A 173 -5.26 14.51 27.71
CA VAL A 173 -5.62 15.20 28.95
C VAL A 173 -5.56 16.72 28.79
N GLN A 174 -4.77 17.21 27.80
CA GLN A 174 -4.71 18.62 27.41
C GLN A 174 -5.43 18.78 26.06
N ALA A 175 -6.76 18.82 26.12
CA ALA A 175 -7.59 18.98 24.93
C ALA A 175 -7.16 20.21 24.14
N ARG A 176 -6.51 19.98 22.99
CA ARG A 176 -6.30 21.02 21.98
C ARG A 176 -7.52 21.06 21.07
N ASN A 177 -7.75 22.20 20.46
CA ASN A 177 -8.89 22.35 19.57
C ASN A 177 -8.77 21.47 18.31
N ARG A 178 -7.53 21.10 17.94
CA ARG A 178 -7.27 20.28 16.74
C ARG A 178 -6.40 19.09 17.08
N GLN A 179 -7.00 17.91 16.95
CA GLN A 179 -6.35 16.65 17.32
C GLN A 179 -6.32 15.69 16.13
N ILE A 180 -5.14 15.20 15.78
CA ILE A 180 -4.93 14.21 14.73
C ILE A 180 -4.33 12.96 15.35
N TYR A 181 -5.07 11.86 15.34
CA TYR A 181 -4.58 10.56 15.75
C TYR A 181 -4.09 9.77 14.53
N VAL A 182 -2.84 9.32 14.54
CA VAL A 182 -2.29 8.39 13.54
C VAL A 182 -2.06 7.07 14.25
N LEU A 183 -2.91 6.08 13.99
CA LEU A 183 -2.97 4.85 14.79
C LEU A 183 -3.04 3.61 13.90
N THR A 184 -2.65 2.45 14.45
CA THR A 184 -3.07 1.16 13.89
C THR A 184 -4.48 0.82 14.39
N GLN A 185 -5.17 -0.11 13.72
CA GLN A 185 -6.50 -0.54 14.16
C GLN A 185 -6.51 -1.08 15.59
N GLU A 186 -5.44 -1.75 16.03
CA GLU A 186 -5.32 -2.25 17.39
C GLU A 186 -5.20 -1.11 18.42
N ARG A 187 -4.41 -0.07 18.09
CA ARG A 187 -4.27 1.12 18.95
C ARG A 187 -5.56 1.92 19.00
N LEU A 188 -6.25 2.05 17.87
CA LEU A 188 -7.56 2.71 17.83
C LEU A 188 -8.58 1.94 18.68
N HIS A 189 -8.61 0.61 18.59
CA HIS A 189 -9.48 -0.21 19.42
C HIS A 189 -9.24 0.01 20.92
N VAL A 190 -7.98 0.11 21.35
CA VAL A 190 -7.62 0.44 22.75
C VAL A 190 -8.13 1.84 23.12
N LEU A 191 -7.90 2.84 22.27
CA LEU A 191 -8.37 4.22 22.51
C LEU A 191 -9.89 4.29 22.67
N LEU A 192 -10.65 3.67 21.76
CA LEU A 192 -12.10 3.62 21.81
C LEU A 192 -12.65 2.81 23.00
N SER A 193 -11.84 1.89 23.54
CA SER A 193 -12.21 1.16 24.77
C SER A 193 -11.99 1.98 26.03
N ALA A 194 -11.08 2.94 26.01
CA ALA A 194 -10.76 3.80 27.14
C ALA A 194 -11.67 5.05 27.21
N ALA A 195 -12.10 5.60 26.07
CA ALA A 195 -12.89 6.83 26.04
C ALA A 195 -13.80 6.90 24.79
N LYS A 196 -14.89 7.64 24.90
CA LYS A 196 -15.66 8.10 23.74
C LYS A 196 -14.87 9.20 23.03
N LEU A 197 -14.77 9.11 21.71
CA LEU A 197 -14.02 10.04 20.90
C LEU A 197 -14.96 10.74 19.90
N SER A 198 -15.04 12.07 19.99
CA SER A 198 -15.70 12.86 18.94
C SER A 198 -14.75 13.00 17.77
N VAL A 199 -15.13 12.49 16.60
CA VAL A 199 -14.28 12.45 15.40
C VAL A 199 -15.02 13.02 14.21
N ASP A 200 -14.40 13.96 13.52
CA ASP A 200 -14.93 14.61 12.31
C ASP A 200 -14.55 13.87 11.03
N LEU A 201 -13.34 13.28 11.01
CA LEU A 201 -12.80 12.59 9.84
C LEU A 201 -12.07 11.31 10.25
N VAL A 202 -12.40 10.19 9.60
CA VAL A 202 -11.60 8.96 9.65
C VAL A 202 -11.05 8.65 8.26
N VAL A 203 -9.74 8.39 8.19
CA VAL A 203 -9.05 7.90 6.99
C VAL A 203 -8.53 6.50 7.26
N VAL A 204 -8.84 5.57 6.37
CA VAL A 204 -8.32 4.19 6.41
C VAL A 204 -7.39 4.00 5.23
N ASP A 205 -6.10 3.90 5.49
CA ASP A 205 -5.14 3.52 4.46
C ASP A 205 -5.04 1.99 4.37
N GLU A 206 -4.85 1.48 3.16
CA GLU A 206 -4.86 0.03 2.88
C GLU A 206 -6.18 -0.64 3.35
N ALA A 207 -7.33 -0.07 2.95
CA ALA A 207 -8.67 -0.50 3.38
C ALA A 207 -9.00 -1.96 3.02
N GLN A 208 -8.26 -2.61 2.11
CA GLN A 208 -8.34 -4.05 1.89
C GLN A 208 -8.01 -4.86 3.14
N GLY A 209 -7.33 -4.27 4.10
CA GLY A 209 -7.11 -4.84 5.43
C GLY A 209 -8.40 -5.23 6.17
N LEU A 210 -9.59 -4.76 5.73
CA LEU A 210 -10.89 -5.25 6.21
C LEU A 210 -11.09 -6.75 5.97
N ALA A 211 -10.43 -7.32 4.95
CA ALA A 211 -10.44 -8.76 4.65
C ALA A 211 -9.39 -9.55 5.46
N ASP A 212 -8.52 -8.90 6.24
CA ASP A 212 -7.37 -9.52 6.92
C ASP A 212 -7.77 -10.27 8.22
N GLY A 213 -8.60 -11.27 8.15
CA GLY A 213 -8.93 -12.14 9.28
C GLY A 213 -9.27 -11.37 10.56
N SER A 214 -8.65 -11.70 11.70
CA SER A 214 -8.93 -11.05 12.99
C SER A 214 -8.57 -9.55 13.03
N ARG A 215 -7.56 -9.13 12.26
CA ARG A 215 -7.19 -7.70 12.17
C ARG A 215 -8.25 -6.89 11.43
N GLY A 216 -8.79 -7.45 10.34
CA GLY A 216 -9.89 -6.85 9.59
C GLY A 216 -11.17 -6.71 10.44
N MET A 217 -11.44 -7.70 11.32
CA MET A 217 -12.55 -7.62 12.26
C MET A 217 -12.40 -6.48 13.26
N ILE A 218 -11.20 -6.26 13.81
CA ILE A 218 -10.91 -5.13 14.70
C ILE A 218 -11.10 -3.80 13.96
N LEU A 219 -10.62 -3.72 12.72
CA LEU A 219 -10.79 -2.53 11.88
C LEU A 219 -12.27 -2.23 11.64
N GLN A 220 -13.06 -3.25 11.25
CA GLN A 220 -14.50 -3.10 11.06
C GLN A 220 -15.19 -2.66 12.36
N ASP A 221 -14.84 -3.26 13.51
CA ASP A 221 -15.36 -2.87 14.82
C ASP A 221 -15.10 -1.40 15.14
N CYS A 222 -13.88 -0.94 14.94
CA CYS A 222 -13.51 0.45 15.17
C CYS A 222 -14.32 1.42 14.31
N LEU A 223 -14.48 1.12 13.01
CA LEU A 223 -15.23 1.97 12.08
C LEU A 223 -16.72 2.04 12.42
N GLU A 224 -17.34 0.91 12.76
CA GLU A 224 -18.73 0.87 13.19
C GLU A 224 -18.95 1.67 14.48
N ARG A 225 -18.04 1.56 15.46
CA ARG A 225 -18.11 2.34 16.71
C ARG A 225 -17.97 3.83 16.45
N LEU A 226 -16.97 4.24 15.70
CA LEU A 226 -16.77 5.64 15.32
C LEU A 226 -18.01 6.21 14.61
N ARG A 227 -18.59 5.45 13.67
CA ARG A 227 -19.79 5.89 12.95
C ARG A 227 -21.02 6.01 13.84
N ASN A 228 -21.21 5.06 14.76
CA ASN A 228 -22.33 5.08 15.68
C ASN A 228 -22.24 6.25 16.68
N GLU A 229 -21.05 6.54 17.17
CA GLU A 229 -20.79 7.62 18.12
C GLU A 229 -20.77 9.00 17.43
N ASN A 230 -20.44 9.06 16.15
CA ASN A 230 -20.31 10.31 15.37
C ASN A 230 -21.16 10.26 14.08
N PRO A 231 -22.45 10.59 14.14
CA PRO A 231 -23.34 10.51 12.97
C PRO A 231 -22.93 11.38 11.77
N LYS A 232 -22.15 12.44 12.01
CA LYS A 232 -21.62 13.35 10.98
C LYS A 232 -20.19 12.99 10.53
N LEU A 233 -19.65 11.87 11.01
CA LEU A 233 -18.31 11.42 10.66
C LEU A 233 -18.15 11.31 9.15
N GLN A 234 -17.13 11.97 8.62
CA GLN A 234 -16.66 11.74 7.26
C GLN A 234 -15.68 10.56 7.23
N ALA A 235 -15.83 9.66 6.25
CA ALA A 235 -14.95 8.50 6.12
C ALA A 235 -14.29 8.45 4.74
N ILE A 236 -12.98 8.20 4.72
CA ILE A 236 -12.21 8.03 3.49
C ILE A 236 -11.49 6.67 3.55
N LEU A 237 -11.76 5.80 2.57
CA LEU A 237 -11.16 4.47 2.45
C LEU A 237 -10.21 4.44 1.25
N LEU A 238 -8.93 4.14 1.47
CA LEU A 238 -7.92 4.07 0.42
C LEU A 238 -7.50 2.61 0.19
N ALA A 239 -7.50 2.16 -1.06
CA ALA A 239 -6.99 0.82 -1.40
C ALA A 239 -6.31 0.79 -2.77
N PRO A 240 -5.36 -0.13 -2.99
CA PRO A 240 -4.74 -0.34 -4.30
C PRO A 240 -5.61 -1.30 -5.14
N GLY A 241 -6.30 -0.81 -6.18
CA GLY A 241 -7.01 -1.66 -7.13
C GLY A 241 -8.09 -2.57 -6.53
N ALA A 242 -8.92 -2.04 -5.62
CA ALA A 242 -9.94 -2.83 -4.94
C ALA A 242 -11.35 -2.50 -5.43
N ASN A 243 -12.20 -3.51 -5.46
CA ASN A 243 -13.64 -3.41 -5.74
C ASN A 243 -14.46 -3.69 -4.46
N GLY A 244 -15.79 -3.62 -4.58
CA GLY A 244 -16.72 -4.00 -3.50
C GLY A 244 -16.98 -2.91 -2.47
N PHE A 245 -16.50 -1.68 -2.67
CA PHE A 245 -16.67 -0.58 -1.72
C PHE A 245 -18.13 -0.21 -1.44
N ILE A 246 -19.05 -0.39 -2.38
CA ILE A 246 -20.48 -0.14 -2.16
C ILE A 246 -20.98 -1.09 -1.07
N ARG A 247 -20.67 -2.39 -1.18
CA ARG A 247 -21.01 -3.39 -0.16
C ARG A 247 -20.35 -3.09 1.19
N VAL A 248 -19.07 -2.72 1.16
CA VAL A 248 -18.33 -2.32 2.37
C VAL A 248 -19.01 -1.12 3.03
N GLY A 249 -19.39 -0.10 2.27
CA GLY A 249 -20.11 1.07 2.77
C GLY A 249 -21.44 0.71 3.43
N GLU A 250 -22.25 -0.16 2.81
CA GLU A 250 -23.50 -0.66 3.39
C GLU A 250 -23.27 -1.39 4.71
N GLN A 251 -22.26 -2.26 4.77
CA GLN A 251 -21.94 -3.03 5.96
C GLN A 251 -21.42 -2.16 7.11
N LEU A 252 -20.64 -1.12 6.80
CA LEU A 252 -20.11 -0.17 7.78
C LEU A 252 -21.10 0.95 8.16
N GLY A 253 -22.28 0.98 7.56
CA GLY A 253 -23.25 2.04 7.81
C GLY A 253 -22.96 3.36 7.12
N MET A 254 -22.33 3.30 6.00
CA MET A 254 -21.99 4.41 5.13
C MET A 254 -22.69 4.25 3.77
N PRO A 255 -24.04 4.23 3.72
CA PRO A 255 -24.76 4.11 2.46
C PRO A 255 -24.45 5.31 1.58
N GLY A 256 -24.36 5.08 0.27
CA GLY A 256 -24.04 6.16 -0.67
C GLY A 256 -22.56 6.55 -0.69
N ILE A 257 -21.65 5.66 -0.29
CA ILE A 257 -20.21 5.86 -0.45
C ILE A 257 -19.87 6.17 -1.91
N VAL A 258 -19.18 7.28 -2.13
CA VAL A 258 -18.72 7.69 -3.46
C VAL A 258 -17.42 6.96 -3.78
N VAL A 259 -17.39 6.21 -4.88
CA VAL A 259 -16.20 5.48 -5.31
C VAL A 259 -15.49 6.28 -6.40
N LYS A 260 -14.21 6.57 -6.17
CA LYS A 260 -13.29 7.15 -7.14
C LYS A 260 -12.23 6.12 -7.49
N GLU A 261 -12.15 5.74 -8.74
CA GLU A 261 -11.22 4.70 -9.17
C GLU A 261 -10.46 5.08 -10.43
N THR A 262 -9.23 4.59 -10.52
CA THR A 262 -8.41 4.61 -11.73
C THR A 262 -7.49 3.39 -11.77
N GLU A 263 -7.26 2.87 -12.95
CA GLU A 263 -6.23 1.85 -13.19
C GLU A 263 -4.93 2.47 -13.71
N LEU A 264 -4.97 3.76 -14.04
CA LEU A 264 -3.83 4.49 -14.57
C LEU A 264 -2.78 4.73 -13.49
N SER A 265 -1.59 4.21 -13.73
CA SER A 265 -0.41 4.57 -12.97
C SER A 265 0.29 5.76 -13.66
N PRO A 266 0.61 6.84 -12.94
CA PRO A 266 1.40 7.93 -13.50
C PRO A 266 2.86 7.52 -13.82
N VAL A 267 3.29 6.36 -13.35
CA VAL A 267 4.58 5.73 -13.69
C VAL A 267 4.31 4.45 -14.45
N LEU A 268 4.84 4.33 -15.68
CA LEU A 268 4.69 3.12 -16.48
C LEU A 268 5.37 1.93 -15.79
N GLN A 269 4.68 0.79 -15.72
CA GLN A 269 5.25 -0.45 -15.20
C GLN A 269 5.45 -1.45 -16.33
N ASN A 270 6.71 -1.72 -16.66
CA ASN A 270 7.09 -2.75 -17.62
C ASN A 270 7.14 -4.10 -16.90
N ARG A 271 6.33 -5.05 -17.33
CA ARG A 271 6.35 -6.43 -16.81
C ARG A 271 7.16 -7.28 -17.79
N VAL A 272 8.35 -7.68 -17.37
CA VAL A 272 9.34 -8.37 -18.21
C VAL A 272 9.53 -9.79 -17.70
N GLN A 273 9.20 -10.77 -18.49
CA GLN A 273 9.55 -12.17 -18.25
C GLN A 273 11.04 -12.37 -18.54
N VAL A 274 11.72 -13.06 -17.65
CA VAL A 274 13.14 -13.42 -17.76
C VAL A 274 13.25 -14.94 -17.78
N THR A 275 13.61 -15.50 -18.92
CA THR A 275 13.67 -16.95 -19.12
C THR A 275 15.07 -17.42 -19.56
N VAL A 276 15.40 -18.66 -19.24
CA VAL A 276 16.64 -19.33 -19.68
C VAL A 276 16.25 -20.45 -20.62
N LYS A 277 16.76 -20.43 -21.85
CA LYS A 277 16.56 -21.55 -22.80
C LYS A 277 17.46 -22.73 -22.45
N GLN A 278 16.94 -23.93 -22.62
CA GLN A 278 17.67 -25.16 -22.37
C GLN A 278 18.96 -25.21 -23.21
N GLY A 279 20.05 -25.58 -22.59
CA GLY A 279 21.37 -25.66 -23.24
C GLY A 279 22.11 -24.33 -23.34
N ILE A 280 21.54 -23.21 -22.93
CA ILE A 280 22.18 -21.88 -22.98
C ILE A 280 22.49 -21.42 -21.56
N ALA A 281 23.78 -21.57 -21.16
CA ALA A 281 24.18 -21.34 -19.77
C ALA A 281 24.43 -19.89 -19.36
N LYS A 282 24.50 -18.94 -20.31
CA LYS A 282 24.86 -17.53 -20.04
C LYS A 282 24.01 -16.51 -20.77
N GLN A 283 22.72 -16.79 -20.93
CA GLN A 283 21.80 -15.83 -21.58
C GLN A 283 20.45 -15.84 -20.91
N PHE A 284 19.88 -14.64 -20.75
CA PHE A 284 18.46 -14.43 -20.47
C PHE A 284 17.73 -13.99 -21.73
N HIS A 285 16.61 -14.62 -22.01
CA HIS A 285 15.64 -14.17 -22.99
C HIS A 285 14.61 -13.30 -22.29
N LEU A 286 14.36 -12.12 -22.83
CA LEU A 286 13.46 -11.13 -22.24
C LEU A 286 12.22 -10.99 -23.13
N SER A 287 11.06 -11.06 -22.49
CA SER A 287 9.78 -10.85 -23.15
C SER A 287 8.91 -9.91 -22.34
N LEU A 288 8.28 -8.95 -22.98
CA LEU A 288 7.34 -8.02 -22.35
C LEU A 288 5.96 -8.67 -22.27
N LEU A 289 5.39 -8.69 -21.08
CA LEU A 289 4.02 -9.14 -20.84
C LEU A 289 3.06 -7.97 -21.14
N THR A 290 2.23 -8.13 -22.16
CA THR A 290 1.23 -7.15 -22.59
C THR A 290 -0.18 -7.67 -22.35
N LEU A 291 -1.19 -6.82 -22.52
CA LEU A 291 -2.60 -7.22 -22.40
C LEU A 291 -3.03 -8.25 -23.48
N THR A 292 -2.34 -8.26 -24.62
CA THR A 292 -2.65 -9.14 -25.76
C THR A 292 -1.75 -10.37 -25.85
N GLY A 293 -0.86 -10.58 -24.86
CA GLY A 293 0.08 -11.69 -24.81
C GLY A 293 1.52 -11.27 -24.53
N THR A 294 2.47 -12.10 -24.89
CA THR A 294 3.89 -11.92 -24.62
C THR A 294 4.65 -11.53 -25.89
N ARG A 295 5.47 -10.49 -25.82
CA ARG A 295 6.30 -10.02 -26.96
C ARG A 295 7.78 -10.14 -26.60
N GLU A 296 8.56 -10.87 -27.37
CA GLU A 296 10.02 -10.93 -27.20
C GLU A 296 10.65 -9.54 -27.47
N ILE A 297 11.52 -9.10 -26.54
CA ILE A 297 12.17 -7.78 -26.58
C ILE A 297 13.69 -7.87 -26.70
N GLY A 298 14.28 -9.04 -26.46
CA GLY A 298 15.72 -9.24 -26.68
C GLY A 298 16.35 -10.32 -25.82
N VAL A 299 17.67 -10.41 -25.93
CA VAL A 299 18.52 -11.34 -25.21
C VAL A 299 19.63 -10.58 -24.48
N VAL A 300 19.91 -10.95 -23.24
CA VAL A 300 20.99 -10.38 -22.44
C VAL A 300 22.00 -11.48 -22.12
N THR A 301 23.25 -11.28 -22.54
CA THR A 301 24.36 -12.16 -22.14
C THR A 301 24.78 -11.82 -20.72
N THR A 302 24.92 -12.84 -19.88
CA THR A 302 25.23 -12.71 -18.46
C THR A 302 26.70 -12.98 -18.19
N THR A 303 27.26 -12.32 -17.19
CA THR A 303 28.62 -12.53 -16.74
C THR A 303 28.76 -13.87 -16.00
N ARG A 304 27.74 -14.25 -15.21
CA ARG A 304 27.66 -15.50 -14.47
C ARG A 304 26.76 -16.52 -15.18
N GLY A 305 26.95 -17.80 -14.88
CA GLY A 305 26.08 -18.87 -15.36
C GLY A 305 24.65 -18.76 -14.78
N VAL A 306 23.66 -19.09 -15.58
CA VAL A 306 22.24 -19.07 -15.23
C VAL A 306 21.56 -20.43 -15.41
N ALA A 307 22.36 -21.48 -15.62
CA ALA A 307 21.85 -22.85 -15.71
C ALA A 307 21.18 -23.31 -14.39
N ASP A 308 21.80 -22.95 -13.25
CA ASP A 308 21.23 -23.24 -11.92
C ASP A 308 20.10 -22.28 -11.58
N PRO A 309 18.84 -22.76 -11.42
CA PRO A 309 17.69 -21.93 -11.06
C PRO A 309 17.90 -21.14 -9.77
N SER A 310 18.67 -21.67 -8.80
CA SER A 310 18.91 -21.01 -7.50
C SER A 310 19.69 -19.70 -7.58
N THR A 311 20.40 -19.47 -8.69
CA THR A 311 21.23 -18.27 -8.93
C THR A 311 20.53 -17.26 -9.85
N ARG A 312 19.53 -17.69 -10.63
CA ARG A 312 18.91 -16.87 -11.68
C ARG A 312 18.39 -15.53 -11.18
N LEU A 313 17.73 -15.52 -10.01
CA LEU A 313 17.15 -14.31 -9.43
C LEU A 313 18.21 -13.24 -9.14
N ALA A 314 19.31 -13.64 -8.50
CA ALA A 314 20.41 -12.74 -8.18
C ALA A 314 21.13 -12.25 -9.44
N VAL A 315 21.41 -13.17 -10.39
CA VAL A 315 22.06 -12.82 -11.66
C VAL A 315 21.16 -11.89 -12.50
N ALA A 316 19.86 -12.15 -12.57
CA ALA A 316 18.92 -11.28 -13.25
C ALA A 316 18.94 -9.86 -12.66
N ALA A 317 18.93 -9.74 -11.33
CA ALA A 317 18.97 -8.44 -10.69
C ALA A 317 20.30 -7.70 -10.91
N LEU A 318 21.44 -8.41 -10.91
CA LEU A 318 22.76 -7.83 -11.19
C LEU A 318 22.90 -7.32 -12.62
N GLU A 319 22.38 -8.08 -13.60
CA GLU A 319 22.53 -7.76 -15.02
C GLU A 319 21.48 -6.74 -15.53
N LEU A 320 20.25 -6.80 -15.00
CA LEU A 320 19.14 -6.01 -15.50
C LEU A 320 18.90 -4.71 -14.70
N ALA A 321 19.33 -4.63 -13.43
CA ALA A 321 19.25 -3.41 -12.63
C ALA A 321 20.62 -2.70 -12.57
N LYS A 322 21.22 -2.39 -13.71
CA LYS A 322 22.55 -1.73 -13.78
C LYS A 322 22.53 -0.28 -13.28
N SER A 323 21.37 0.36 -13.24
CA SER A 323 21.13 1.68 -12.67
C SER A 323 19.97 1.62 -11.67
N GLY A 324 20.00 2.44 -10.63
CA GLY A 324 18.91 2.57 -9.67
C GLY A 324 18.83 1.45 -8.62
N ALA A 325 17.82 1.59 -7.76
CA ALA A 325 17.58 0.67 -6.66
C ALA A 325 16.73 -0.54 -7.12
N ALA A 326 17.01 -1.71 -6.57
CA ALA A 326 16.30 -2.94 -6.87
C ALA A 326 15.74 -3.60 -5.60
N LEU A 327 14.45 -3.93 -5.62
CA LEU A 327 13.80 -4.79 -4.65
C LEU A 327 13.75 -6.22 -5.19
N VAL A 328 14.14 -7.20 -4.38
CA VAL A 328 14.19 -8.61 -4.76
C VAL A 328 13.34 -9.42 -3.77
N TYR A 329 12.37 -10.15 -4.29
CA TYR A 329 11.52 -10.98 -3.45
C TYR A 329 12.21 -12.28 -3.02
N ALA A 330 12.10 -12.61 -1.74
CA ALA A 330 12.52 -13.88 -1.16
C ALA A 330 11.37 -14.55 -0.41
N THR A 331 11.28 -15.88 -0.47
CA THR A 331 10.19 -16.68 0.09
C THR A 331 10.21 -16.75 1.63
N GLY A 332 11.35 -16.46 2.26
CA GLY A 332 11.52 -16.46 3.70
C GLY A 332 12.89 -15.91 4.13
N PRO A 333 13.15 -15.81 5.45
CA PRO A 333 14.38 -15.24 5.99
C PRO A 333 15.66 -15.90 5.46
N ALA A 334 15.75 -17.23 5.52
CA ALA A 334 16.91 -17.98 5.05
C ALA A 334 17.16 -17.78 3.55
N ASP A 335 16.09 -17.68 2.76
CA ASP A 335 16.18 -17.39 1.33
C ASP A 335 16.66 -15.96 1.09
N ALA A 336 16.17 -14.99 1.86
CA ALA A 336 16.60 -13.60 1.77
C ALA A 336 18.11 -13.46 2.06
N GLU A 337 18.62 -14.14 3.07
CA GLU A 337 20.05 -14.16 3.40
C GLU A 337 20.88 -14.84 2.30
N ARG A 338 20.42 -15.99 1.80
CA ARG A 338 21.07 -16.75 0.73
C ARG A 338 21.17 -15.94 -0.58
N VAL A 339 20.06 -15.33 -1.00
CA VAL A 339 20.02 -14.50 -2.21
C VAL A 339 20.89 -13.26 -2.05
N SER A 340 20.85 -12.60 -0.88
CA SER A 340 21.71 -11.43 -0.61
C SER A 340 23.19 -11.76 -0.66
N ALA A 341 23.61 -12.93 -0.18
CA ALA A 341 24.99 -13.36 -0.23
C ALA A 341 25.51 -13.48 -1.68
N GLN A 342 24.66 -13.87 -2.62
CA GLN A 342 25.02 -13.99 -4.04
C GLN A 342 25.32 -12.63 -4.70
N PHE A 343 24.76 -11.53 -4.17
CA PHE A 343 25.05 -10.19 -4.66
C PHE A 343 26.43 -9.67 -4.26
N VAL A 344 26.96 -10.12 -3.14
CA VAL A 344 28.20 -9.57 -2.55
C VAL A 344 29.44 -10.10 -3.21
N ALA A 345 29.43 -11.34 -3.76
CA ALA A 345 30.60 -12.07 -4.21
C ALA A 345 31.51 -11.31 -5.19
N ASP A 346 30.96 -10.42 -6.04
CA ASP A 346 31.75 -9.69 -7.06
C ASP A 346 31.52 -8.17 -6.98
N ARG A 347 31.02 -7.69 -5.84
CA ARG A 347 30.74 -6.25 -5.69
C ARG A 347 31.79 -5.55 -4.85
N PRO A 348 32.31 -4.38 -5.29
CA PRO A 348 33.17 -3.56 -4.46
C PRO A 348 32.39 -3.03 -3.23
N ILE A 349 33.14 -2.59 -2.23
CA ILE A 349 32.58 -1.83 -1.11
C ILE A 349 31.95 -0.55 -1.66
N ALA A 350 30.74 -0.26 -1.23
CA ALA A 350 30.01 0.94 -1.65
C ALA A 350 30.61 2.21 -0.99
N THR A 351 30.65 3.29 -1.75
CA THR A 351 31.05 4.61 -1.24
C THR A 351 29.87 5.28 -0.58
N SER A 352 29.76 5.17 0.73
CA SER A 352 28.72 5.83 1.53
C SER A 352 29.17 5.92 2.97
N ASP A 353 28.95 7.07 3.62
CA ASP A 353 29.33 7.30 5.02
C ASP A 353 28.36 6.62 6.00
N SER A 354 27.14 6.35 5.58
CA SER A 354 26.12 5.75 6.43
C SER A 354 26.26 4.23 6.59
N LEU A 355 26.74 3.53 5.55
CA LEU A 355 26.84 2.07 5.55
C LEU A 355 27.84 1.51 6.57
N PRO A 356 29.03 2.13 6.78
CA PRO A 356 29.91 1.76 7.89
C PRO A 356 29.26 1.87 9.27
N GLN A 357 28.46 2.91 9.48
CA GLN A 357 27.76 3.13 10.75
C GLN A 357 26.70 2.05 11.01
N ILE A 358 25.91 1.69 9.99
CA ILE A 358 24.95 0.59 10.07
C ILE A 358 25.66 -0.75 10.31
N SER A 359 26.76 -1.01 9.60
CA SER A 359 27.56 -2.22 9.79
C SER A 359 28.11 -2.35 11.22
N ASN A 360 28.63 -1.25 11.78
CA ASN A 360 29.12 -1.20 13.16
C ASN A 360 27.98 -1.38 14.17
N PHE A 361 26.84 -0.75 13.96
CA PHE A 361 25.64 -0.95 14.79
C PHE A 361 25.24 -2.43 14.85
N ILE A 362 25.21 -3.10 13.68
CA ILE A 362 24.89 -4.52 13.61
C ILE A 362 25.87 -5.37 14.43
N LYS A 363 27.19 -5.13 14.25
CA LYS A 363 28.23 -5.88 14.96
C LYS A 363 28.18 -5.68 16.48
N GLN A 364 27.90 -4.47 16.94
CA GLN A 364 27.91 -4.11 18.36
C GLN A 364 26.62 -4.53 19.08
N HIS A 365 25.45 -4.42 18.43
CA HIS A 365 24.15 -4.55 19.09
C HIS A 365 23.37 -5.81 18.71
N ILE A 366 23.80 -6.55 17.68
CA ILE A 366 23.15 -7.79 17.26
C ILE A 366 24.12 -8.97 17.38
N HIS A 367 25.12 -9.06 16.51
CA HIS A 367 26.17 -10.07 16.58
C HIS A 367 27.37 -9.67 15.70
N PRO A 368 28.61 -9.83 16.16
CA PRO A 368 29.82 -9.50 15.38
C PRO A 368 29.90 -10.21 14.02
N ASP A 369 29.49 -11.48 13.96
CA ASP A 369 29.55 -12.32 12.77
C ASP A 369 28.22 -12.36 12.00
N TYR A 370 27.28 -11.46 12.27
CA TYR A 370 26.03 -11.42 11.51
C TYR A 370 26.29 -10.98 10.07
N GLY A 371 26.07 -11.87 9.11
CA GLY A 371 26.41 -11.67 7.70
C GLY A 371 25.92 -10.37 7.09
N LEU A 372 24.80 -9.82 7.59
CA LEU A 372 24.27 -8.54 7.15
C LEU A 372 25.28 -7.38 7.33
N ALA A 373 26.11 -7.42 8.38
CA ALA A 373 27.11 -6.37 8.63
C ALA A 373 28.15 -6.26 7.50
N ALA A 374 28.54 -7.38 6.91
CA ALA A 374 29.41 -7.39 5.74
C ALA A 374 28.66 -6.96 4.47
N MET A 375 27.43 -7.49 4.25
CA MET A 375 26.64 -7.23 3.05
C MET A 375 26.30 -5.74 2.90
N VAL A 376 25.92 -5.07 3.98
CA VAL A 376 25.61 -3.63 3.98
C VAL A 376 26.76 -2.80 3.43
N ARG A 377 28.02 -3.16 3.73
CA ARG A 377 29.21 -2.48 3.20
C ARG A 377 29.29 -2.48 1.67
N HIS A 378 28.64 -3.44 1.02
CA HIS A 378 28.57 -3.58 -0.43
C HIS A 378 27.29 -2.97 -1.03
N GLY A 379 26.49 -2.23 -0.24
CA GLY A 379 25.20 -1.69 -0.67
C GLY A 379 24.15 -2.77 -0.94
N VAL A 380 24.23 -3.88 -0.21
CA VAL A 380 23.29 -5.01 -0.27
C VAL A 380 22.72 -5.25 1.13
N ALA A 381 21.42 -5.44 1.22
CA ALA A 381 20.79 -5.82 2.49
C ALA A 381 19.65 -6.80 2.27
N PHE A 382 19.27 -7.49 3.33
CA PHE A 382 18.03 -8.24 3.40
C PHE A 382 17.11 -7.67 4.50
N HIS A 383 15.80 -7.92 4.34
CA HIS A 383 14.78 -7.38 5.22
C HIS A 383 13.67 -8.41 5.46
N TYR A 384 13.42 -8.74 6.72
CA TYR A 384 12.32 -9.62 7.12
C TYR A 384 11.75 -9.24 8.51
N GLY A 385 10.56 -9.76 8.86
CA GLY A 385 9.75 -9.27 10.00
C GLY A 385 10.39 -9.39 11.37
N ASN A 386 11.19 -10.43 11.62
CA ASN A 386 11.78 -10.70 12.94
C ASN A 386 13.05 -9.90 13.24
N MET A 387 13.49 -9.01 12.32
CA MET A 387 14.62 -8.13 12.58
C MET A 387 14.24 -7.02 13.57
N PRO A 388 15.22 -6.54 14.39
CA PRO A 388 14.99 -5.39 15.29
C PRO A 388 14.48 -4.18 14.54
N LYS A 389 13.52 -3.45 15.13
CA LYS A 389 12.85 -2.31 14.50
C LYS A 389 13.84 -1.25 14.02
N LEU A 390 14.76 -0.82 14.89
CA LEU A 390 15.76 0.21 14.57
C LEU A 390 16.63 -0.19 13.37
N LEU A 391 17.02 -1.48 13.29
CA LEU A 391 17.79 -1.97 12.15
C LEU A 391 16.98 -1.90 10.86
N ARG A 392 15.71 -2.35 10.89
CA ARG A 392 14.84 -2.27 9.71
C ARG A 392 14.70 -0.85 9.19
N GLU A 393 14.40 0.11 10.09
CA GLU A 393 14.28 1.53 9.77
C GLU A 393 15.58 2.09 9.17
N ALA A 394 16.74 1.75 9.74
CA ALA A 394 18.02 2.19 9.22
C ALA A 394 18.32 1.63 7.80
N LEU A 395 17.96 0.36 7.53
CA LEU A 395 18.10 -0.24 6.20
C LEU A 395 17.13 0.39 5.18
N GLU A 396 15.88 0.64 5.60
CA GLU A 396 14.88 1.29 4.76
C GLU A 396 15.30 2.71 4.38
N ASP A 397 15.82 3.48 5.33
CA ASP A 397 16.31 4.84 5.08
C ASP A 397 17.55 4.84 4.18
N ALA A 398 18.48 3.91 4.39
CA ALA A 398 19.63 3.76 3.51
C ALA A 398 19.24 3.36 2.09
N PHE A 399 18.19 2.55 1.92
CA PHE A 399 17.64 2.20 0.62
C PHE A 399 16.95 3.40 -0.06
N ARG A 400 16.17 4.19 0.69
CA ARG A 400 15.53 5.43 0.16
C ARG A 400 16.57 6.44 -0.32
N ARG A 401 17.69 6.60 0.40
CA ARG A 401 18.79 7.47 -0.01
C ARG A 401 19.61 6.93 -1.18
N GLY A 402 19.47 5.62 -1.51
CA GLY A 402 20.26 4.96 -2.55
C GLY A 402 21.62 4.43 -2.08
N ASP A 403 21.93 4.50 -0.78
CA ASP A 403 23.13 3.92 -0.19
C ASP A 403 23.11 2.38 -0.33
N ILE A 404 21.96 1.75 -0.03
CA ILE A 404 21.66 0.36 -0.34
C ILE A 404 21.01 0.31 -1.72
N ARG A 405 21.60 -0.45 -2.61
CA ARG A 405 21.12 -0.61 -3.99
C ARG A 405 20.25 -1.85 -4.19
N TYR A 406 20.58 -2.94 -3.53
CA TYR A 406 19.83 -4.19 -3.60
C TYR A 406 19.26 -4.53 -2.22
N LEU A 407 17.94 -4.58 -2.13
CA LEU A 407 17.24 -4.96 -0.91
C LEU A 407 16.44 -6.23 -1.17
N VAL A 408 16.86 -7.33 -0.57
CA VAL A 408 16.16 -8.63 -0.65
C VAL A 408 15.16 -8.71 0.48
N CYS A 409 13.88 -8.90 0.17
CA CYS A 409 12.83 -8.81 1.17
C CYS A 409 11.80 -9.92 1.07
N THR A 410 11.19 -10.21 2.21
CA THR A 410 10.05 -11.12 2.31
C THR A 410 8.73 -10.35 2.20
N THR A 411 7.60 -11.03 2.37
CA THR A 411 6.26 -10.42 2.37
C THR A 411 6.08 -9.26 3.35
N THR A 412 7.00 -9.04 4.27
CA THR A 412 6.96 -7.93 5.24
C THR A 412 7.02 -6.54 4.60
N LEU A 413 7.57 -6.43 3.39
CA LEU A 413 7.58 -5.19 2.62
C LEU A 413 6.36 -5.05 1.68
N PHE A 414 5.45 -6.02 1.63
CA PHE A 414 4.27 -5.94 0.76
C PHE A 414 3.23 -4.96 1.30
N GLN A 415 3.14 -4.82 2.61
CA GLN A 415 2.18 -3.96 3.28
C GLN A 415 2.90 -2.97 4.20
N GLY A 416 2.53 -1.72 4.12
CA GLY A 416 2.83 -0.72 5.13
C GLY A 416 4.25 -0.16 5.16
N VAL A 417 5.06 -0.34 4.14
CA VAL A 417 6.34 0.36 3.99
C VAL A 417 6.42 0.95 2.59
N ASN A 418 6.59 2.25 2.48
CA ASN A 418 6.74 2.93 1.19
C ASN A 418 8.22 2.93 0.78
N LEU A 419 8.64 1.87 0.10
CA LEU A 419 9.97 1.71 -0.47
C LEU A 419 9.89 1.49 -1.98
N PRO A 420 9.73 2.55 -2.76
CA PRO A 420 9.75 2.43 -4.21
C PRO A 420 11.16 2.15 -4.72
N ALA A 421 11.25 1.33 -5.76
CA ALA A 421 12.50 0.98 -6.44
C ALA A 421 12.35 1.16 -7.95
N GLN A 422 13.43 1.38 -8.67
CA GLN A 422 13.38 1.39 -10.13
C GLN A 422 13.00 0.02 -10.70
N SER A 423 13.49 -1.03 -10.06
CA SER A 423 13.26 -2.41 -10.51
C SER A 423 12.83 -3.33 -9.37
N VAL A 424 11.90 -4.22 -9.67
CA VAL A 424 11.41 -5.26 -8.77
C VAL A 424 11.66 -6.62 -9.41
N PHE A 425 12.23 -7.58 -8.67
CA PHE A 425 12.55 -8.92 -9.14
C PHE A 425 11.81 -9.97 -8.34
N ILE A 426 11.14 -10.88 -9.03
CA ILE A 426 10.30 -11.91 -8.42
C ILE A 426 10.59 -13.24 -9.11
N ASN A 427 10.81 -14.29 -8.30
CA ASN A 427 10.87 -15.66 -8.77
C ASN A 427 10.03 -16.55 -7.85
N THR A 428 9.15 -17.36 -8.44
CA THR A 428 8.32 -18.36 -7.75
C THR A 428 7.77 -17.86 -6.40
N PRO A 429 6.87 -16.86 -6.42
CA PRO A 429 6.42 -16.19 -5.21
C PRO A 429 5.56 -17.11 -4.36
N THR A 430 6.13 -17.63 -3.26
CA THR A 430 5.43 -18.49 -2.31
C THR A 430 5.57 -17.95 -0.90
N ARG A 431 4.57 -18.22 -0.06
CA ARG A 431 4.61 -17.92 1.38
C ARG A 431 4.98 -19.19 2.14
N GLY A 432 6.11 -19.17 2.84
CA GLY A 432 6.59 -20.33 3.58
C GLY A 432 6.85 -21.55 2.67
N LYS A 433 6.43 -22.73 3.11
CA LYS A 433 6.66 -23.99 2.39
C LYS A 433 5.68 -24.19 1.22
N GLY A 434 5.83 -23.40 0.15
CA GLY A 434 5.21 -23.72 -1.15
C GLY A 434 3.79 -23.22 -1.39
N THR A 435 3.17 -22.44 -0.49
CA THR A 435 1.87 -21.83 -0.77
C THR A 435 2.04 -20.64 -1.71
N PRO A 436 1.47 -20.64 -2.93
CA PRO A 436 1.55 -19.50 -3.84
C PRO A 436 1.01 -18.22 -3.19
N LEU A 437 1.63 -17.10 -3.49
CA LEU A 437 1.11 -15.78 -3.08
C LEU A 437 -0.15 -15.42 -3.88
N GLU A 438 -1.11 -14.83 -3.19
CA GLU A 438 -2.29 -14.27 -3.82
C GLU A 438 -1.91 -13.13 -4.79
N ALA A 439 -2.65 -13.03 -5.89
CA ALA A 439 -2.42 -12.03 -6.93
C ALA A 439 -2.35 -10.59 -6.38
N ALA A 440 -3.25 -10.23 -5.46
CA ALA A 440 -3.31 -8.91 -4.84
C ALA A 440 -2.01 -8.53 -4.11
N HIS A 441 -1.41 -9.45 -3.36
CA HIS A 441 -0.14 -9.23 -2.68
C HIS A 441 1.01 -9.00 -3.68
N LEU A 442 1.00 -9.77 -4.76
CA LEU A 442 2.03 -9.69 -5.78
C LEU A 442 1.91 -8.38 -6.59
N TRP A 443 0.69 -7.96 -6.93
CA TRP A 443 0.43 -6.68 -7.58
C TRP A 443 0.84 -5.50 -6.69
N ASN A 444 0.61 -5.57 -5.38
CA ASN A 444 1.04 -4.54 -4.43
C ASN A 444 2.58 -4.45 -4.37
N PHE A 445 3.28 -5.58 -4.42
CA PHE A 445 4.75 -5.59 -4.48
C PHE A 445 5.28 -5.08 -5.82
N ALA A 446 4.71 -5.52 -6.94
CA ALA A 446 5.02 -5.03 -8.27
C ALA A 446 4.76 -3.52 -8.39
N GLY A 447 3.71 -3.02 -7.72
CA GLY A 447 3.37 -1.60 -7.65
C GLY A 447 4.44 -0.70 -7.05
N ARG A 448 5.49 -1.26 -6.45
CA ARG A 448 6.66 -0.51 -5.97
C ARG A 448 7.67 -0.19 -7.05
N ALA A 449 7.52 -0.77 -8.25
CA ALA A 449 8.37 -0.46 -9.38
C ALA A 449 8.05 0.95 -9.94
N GLY A 450 9.07 1.81 -9.94
CA GLY A 450 8.99 3.20 -10.39
C GLY A 450 8.67 4.21 -9.30
N ARG A 451 9.44 5.30 -9.29
CA ARG A 451 9.33 6.42 -8.33
C ARG A 451 8.61 7.59 -8.97
N LEU A 452 7.46 7.94 -8.44
CA LEU A 452 6.72 9.13 -8.89
C LEU A 452 7.61 10.39 -8.80
N GLY A 453 7.69 11.15 -9.90
CA GLY A 453 8.50 12.37 -9.96
C GLY A 453 10.02 12.17 -10.08
N GLN A 454 10.50 10.93 -10.04
CA GLN A 454 11.93 10.59 -10.21
C GLN A 454 12.20 9.68 -11.41
N GLU A 455 11.20 8.89 -11.83
CA GLU A 455 11.30 7.92 -12.90
C GLU A 455 10.04 7.95 -13.76
N LEU A 456 10.19 7.75 -15.06
CA LEU A 456 9.07 7.64 -16.02
C LEU A 456 8.52 6.22 -16.05
N ALA A 457 9.37 5.22 -15.79
CA ALA A 457 9.00 3.82 -15.82
C ALA A 457 9.72 3.03 -14.74
N GLY A 458 9.02 2.05 -14.18
CA GLY A 458 9.56 1.00 -13.33
C GLY A 458 9.53 -0.34 -14.03
N ASN A 459 10.44 -1.24 -13.68
CA ASN A 459 10.52 -2.56 -14.26
C ASN A 459 10.19 -3.64 -13.25
N VAL A 460 9.29 -4.54 -13.61
CA VAL A 460 8.94 -5.74 -12.84
C VAL A 460 9.47 -6.95 -13.60
N PHE A 461 10.53 -7.57 -13.11
CA PHE A 461 11.15 -8.73 -13.71
C PHE A 461 10.61 -10.02 -13.08
N LEU A 462 9.99 -10.85 -13.90
CA LEU A 462 9.37 -12.12 -13.53
C LEU A 462 10.31 -13.24 -14.00
N VAL A 463 11.14 -13.75 -13.08
CA VAL A 463 12.15 -14.77 -13.40
C VAL A 463 11.49 -16.15 -13.41
N ASP A 464 11.72 -16.89 -14.49
CA ASP A 464 11.12 -18.21 -14.74
C ASP A 464 9.58 -18.22 -14.62
N TYR A 465 8.91 -17.19 -15.12
CA TYR A 465 7.49 -16.96 -14.93
C TYR A 465 6.63 -18.13 -15.44
N GLU A 466 7.04 -18.76 -16.53
CA GLU A 466 6.32 -19.89 -17.10
C GLU A 466 6.35 -21.14 -16.20
N ASP A 467 7.31 -21.24 -15.32
CA ASP A 467 7.45 -22.35 -14.37
C ASP A 467 6.68 -22.13 -13.06
N TRP A 468 6.07 -20.93 -12.86
CA TRP A 468 5.31 -20.68 -11.64
C TRP A 468 4.00 -21.49 -11.61
N ALA A 469 3.63 -21.98 -10.43
CA ALA A 469 2.41 -22.75 -10.24
C ALA A 469 1.14 -21.98 -10.60
N THR A 470 1.13 -20.66 -10.42
CA THR A 470 0.07 -19.73 -10.79
C THR A 470 0.61 -18.60 -11.63
N LYS A 471 -0.24 -17.96 -12.44
CA LYS A 471 0.13 -16.85 -13.33
C LYS A 471 -0.53 -15.53 -12.88
N PRO A 472 -0.28 -15.04 -11.68
CA PRO A 472 -1.03 -13.95 -11.08
C PRO A 472 -0.90 -12.62 -11.82
N MET A 473 0.16 -12.43 -12.63
CA MET A 473 0.32 -11.22 -13.45
C MET A 473 -0.55 -11.21 -14.72
N ASN A 474 -1.17 -12.33 -15.07
CA ASN A 474 -2.15 -12.44 -16.14
C ASN A 474 -3.58 -12.17 -15.63
N GLU A 475 -3.76 -12.16 -14.31
CA GLU A 475 -5.04 -11.87 -13.67
C GLU A 475 -5.23 -10.36 -13.49
N SER A 476 -6.47 -9.93 -13.24
CA SER A 476 -6.74 -8.53 -12.89
C SER A 476 -6.01 -8.15 -11.60
N SER A 477 -5.50 -6.93 -11.55
CA SER A 477 -4.99 -6.34 -10.29
C SER A 477 -6.10 -6.02 -9.30
N LYS A 478 -7.37 -6.03 -9.74
CA LYS A 478 -8.53 -5.75 -8.91
C LYS A 478 -8.93 -6.98 -8.12
N PHE A 479 -9.24 -6.77 -6.86
CA PHE A 479 -9.77 -7.78 -5.95
C PHE A 479 -10.96 -7.21 -5.18
N ASP A 480 -11.89 -8.08 -4.80
CA ASP A 480 -13.05 -7.69 -4.02
C ASP A 480 -12.74 -7.65 -2.52
N ILE A 481 -13.07 -6.54 -1.88
CA ILE A 481 -12.99 -6.45 -0.42
C ILE A 481 -14.23 -7.10 0.18
N VAL A 482 -14.03 -8.22 0.88
CA VAL A 482 -15.05 -8.86 1.71
C VAL A 482 -14.63 -8.72 3.17
N PRO A 483 -15.32 -7.88 3.98
CA PRO A 483 -14.98 -7.70 5.38
C PRO A 483 -15.02 -9.00 6.17
N SER A 484 -13.90 -9.39 6.78
CA SER A 484 -13.73 -10.68 7.48
C SER A 484 -14.74 -10.93 8.59
N PHE A 485 -15.19 -9.89 9.29
CA PHE A 485 -16.18 -10.05 10.35
C PHE A 485 -17.53 -10.48 9.80
N SER A 486 -18.00 -9.78 8.76
CA SER A 486 -19.26 -10.12 8.10
C SER A 486 -19.23 -11.50 7.45
N GLU A 487 -18.12 -11.83 6.77
CA GLU A 487 -17.88 -13.14 6.16
C GLU A 487 -17.88 -14.26 7.21
N THR A 488 -17.11 -14.10 8.28
CA THR A 488 -17.03 -15.12 9.34
C THR A 488 -18.38 -15.37 10.02
N ILE A 489 -19.18 -14.33 10.24
CA ILE A 489 -20.53 -14.48 10.78
C ILE A 489 -21.44 -15.19 9.78
N SER A 490 -21.33 -14.87 8.49
CA SER A 490 -22.16 -15.50 7.45
C SER A 490 -21.84 -16.99 7.28
N ASP A 491 -20.55 -17.31 7.20
CA ASP A 491 -20.08 -18.65 6.81
C ASP A 491 -19.94 -19.63 7.97
N HIS A 492 -19.70 -19.10 9.19
CA HIS A 492 -19.42 -19.91 10.38
C HIS A 492 -20.32 -19.57 11.57
N PHE A 493 -21.57 -19.22 11.31
CA PHE A 493 -22.51 -18.75 12.33
C PHE A 493 -22.62 -19.69 13.55
N ASP A 494 -22.86 -20.97 13.31
CA ASP A 494 -23.01 -21.97 14.38
C ASP A 494 -21.73 -22.16 15.20
N ALA A 495 -20.57 -22.15 14.55
CA ALA A 495 -19.27 -22.25 15.21
C ALA A 495 -18.96 -21.00 16.07
N VAL A 496 -19.39 -19.81 15.62
CA VAL A 496 -19.29 -18.58 16.43
C VAL A 496 -20.20 -18.65 17.66
N LEU A 497 -21.43 -19.18 17.52
CA LEU A 497 -22.33 -19.41 18.67
C LEU A 497 -21.77 -20.43 19.66
N GLU A 498 -21.18 -21.52 19.17
CA GLU A 498 -20.52 -22.51 20.03
C GLU A 498 -19.32 -21.91 20.77
N ALA A 499 -18.54 -21.04 20.11
CA ALA A 499 -17.44 -20.32 20.74
C ALA A 499 -17.93 -19.37 21.82
N ILE A 500 -19.02 -18.64 21.60
CA ILE A 500 -19.69 -17.77 22.60
C ILE A 500 -20.19 -18.61 23.79
N ALA A 501 -20.76 -19.78 23.52
CA ALA A 501 -21.25 -20.69 24.56
C ALA A 501 -20.15 -21.43 25.36
N GLY A 502 -18.87 -21.19 25.02
CA GLY A 502 -17.74 -21.87 25.66
C GLY A 502 -17.61 -23.36 25.33
N LYS A 503 -18.31 -23.82 24.29
CA LYS A 503 -18.31 -25.23 23.84
C LYS A 503 -17.16 -25.57 22.91
N MET A 504 -16.42 -24.57 22.41
CA MET A 504 -15.29 -24.79 21.53
C MET A 504 -14.13 -25.48 22.28
N PRO A 505 -13.53 -26.56 21.75
CA PRO A 505 -12.46 -27.28 22.43
C PRO A 505 -11.30 -26.35 22.79
N LYS A 506 -10.84 -26.41 24.06
CA LYS A 506 -9.70 -25.60 24.55
C LYS A 506 -8.39 -25.86 23.76
N ARG A 507 -8.25 -27.06 23.17
CA ARG A 507 -7.11 -27.50 22.34
C ARG A 507 -7.48 -27.65 20.88
N SER A 508 -8.35 -26.79 20.33
CA SER A 508 -8.61 -26.78 18.87
C SER A 508 -7.31 -26.51 18.10
N PRO A 509 -7.14 -27.06 16.90
CA PRO A 509 -6.03 -26.73 16.03
C PRO A 509 -5.91 -25.21 15.87
N ARG A 510 -4.71 -24.66 15.90
CA ARG A 510 -4.47 -23.23 15.68
C ARG A 510 -4.55 -22.92 14.17
N THR A 511 -5.69 -23.19 13.56
CA THR A 511 -5.94 -22.82 12.16
C THR A 511 -6.33 -21.34 12.07
N PRO A 512 -6.07 -20.67 10.95
CA PRO A 512 -6.53 -19.30 10.72
C PRO A 512 -8.05 -19.15 10.86
N GLU A 513 -8.83 -20.16 10.48
CA GLU A 513 -10.27 -20.21 10.60
C GLU A 513 -10.74 -20.19 12.06
N HIS A 514 -10.19 -21.06 12.92
CA HIS A 514 -10.50 -21.06 14.35
C HIS A 514 -10.10 -19.75 15.03
N ALA A 515 -9.02 -19.10 14.57
CA ALA A 515 -8.63 -17.80 15.09
C ALA A 515 -9.67 -16.72 14.73
N ARG A 516 -10.21 -16.75 13.48
CA ARG A 516 -11.29 -15.84 13.03
C ARG A 516 -12.57 -16.06 13.83
N ILE A 517 -13.01 -17.29 14.03
CA ILE A 517 -14.22 -17.61 14.80
C ILE A 517 -14.10 -17.10 16.24
N ARG A 518 -12.96 -17.34 16.91
CA ARG A 518 -12.73 -16.84 18.28
C ARG A 518 -12.69 -15.32 18.36
N ALA A 519 -12.07 -14.65 17.38
CA ALA A 519 -12.03 -13.21 17.33
C ALA A 519 -13.43 -12.61 17.14
N ALA A 520 -14.23 -13.17 16.24
CA ALA A 520 -15.61 -12.76 16.03
C ALA A 520 -16.46 -12.95 17.31
N ALA A 521 -16.37 -14.10 17.94
CA ALA A 521 -17.07 -14.37 19.20
C ALA A 521 -16.66 -13.39 20.32
N GLY A 522 -15.35 -13.12 20.47
CA GLY A 522 -14.84 -12.15 21.45
C GLY A 522 -15.35 -10.73 21.22
N LEU A 523 -15.38 -10.26 19.96
CA LEU A 523 -15.92 -8.94 19.61
C LEU A 523 -17.43 -8.85 19.88
N LEU A 524 -18.20 -9.88 19.57
CA LEU A 524 -19.64 -9.92 19.86
C LEU A 524 -19.92 -9.87 21.37
N LEU A 525 -19.16 -10.63 22.17
CA LEU A 525 -19.25 -10.61 23.63
C LEU A 525 -18.88 -9.23 24.19
N ALA A 526 -17.79 -8.62 23.74
CA ALA A 526 -17.39 -7.29 24.15
C ALA A 526 -18.45 -6.23 23.83
N ARG A 527 -19.06 -6.28 22.65
CA ARG A 527 -20.16 -5.37 22.28
C ARG A 527 -21.42 -5.58 23.12
N ALA A 528 -21.78 -6.82 23.38
CA ALA A 528 -22.93 -7.16 24.22
C ALA A 528 -22.72 -6.65 25.66
N SER A 529 -21.52 -6.79 26.22
CA SER A 529 -21.20 -6.32 27.58
C SER A 529 -21.24 -4.80 27.71
N THR A 530 -20.87 -4.06 26.68
CA THR A 530 -20.89 -2.58 26.68
C THR A 530 -22.24 -1.99 26.25
N LYS A 531 -23.25 -2.83 25.97
CA LYS A 531 -24.56 -2.42 25.40
C LYS A 531 -24.42 -1.54 24.16
N SER A 532 -23.30 -1.69 23.44
CA SER A 532 -23.08 -0.90 22.23
C SER A 532 -23.97 -1.41 21.10
N THR A 533 -24.62 -0.49 20.39
CA THR A 533 -25.38 -0.82 19.19
C THR A 533 -24.42 -1.30 18.10
N SER A 534 -24.68 -2.48 17.54
CA SER A 534 -23.91 -3.05 16.43
C SER A 534 -24.88 -3.52 15.37
N ARG A 535 -24.63 -3.17 14.11
CA ARG A 535 -25.44 -3.66 13.00
C ARG A 535 -25.40 -5.17 12.87
N VAL A 536 -24.23 -5.79 13.18
CA VAL A 536 -24.09 -7.22 13.21
C VAL A 536 -24.92 -7.83 14.35
N LEU A 537 -24.90 -7.25 15.57
CA LEU A 537 -25.76 -7.69 16.68
C LEU A 537 -27.25 -7.50 16.34
N ASN A 538 -27.62 -6.40 15.69
CA ASN A 538 -29.00 -6.18 15.27
C ASN A 538 -29.45 -7.19 14.19
N ARG A 539 -28.59 -7.51 13.23
CA ARG A 539 -28.86 -8.60 12.25
C ARG A 539 -28.94 -9.95 12.93
N LEU A 540 -28.08 -10.22 13.91
CA LEU A 540 -28.14 -11.45 14.69
C LEU A 540 -29.38 -11.51 15.58
N SER A 541 -29.81 -10.43 16.19
CA SER A 541 -31.07 -10.38 16.97
C SER A 541 -32.28 -10.66 16.09
N THR A 542 -32.33 -10.11 14.88
CA THR A 542 -33.41 -10.38 13.92
C THR A 542 -33.41 -11.85 13.45
N LEU A 543 -32.24 -12.44 13.25
CA LEU A 543 -32.09 -13.86 12.93
C LEU A 543 -32.45 -14.76 14.12
N VAL A 544 -32.17 -14.32 15.33
CA VAL A 544 -32.43 -15.04 16.59
C VAL A 544 -33.88 -14.92 17.05
N GLU A 545 -34.56 -13.82 16.79
CA GLU A 545 -36.02 -13.73 16.93
C GLU A 545 -36.71 -14.75 16.01
N PHE A 546 -36.10 -15.04 14.84
CA PHE A 546 -36.57 -16.08 13.94
C PHE A 546 -36.22 -17.52 14.40
N LEU A 547 -35.14 -17.69 15.19
CA LEU A 547 -34.64 -18.98 15.64
C LEU A 547 -34.95 -19.32 17.13
N ASN A 548 -35.87 -18.64 17.77
CA ASN A 548 -36.32 -18.85 19.15
C ASN A 548 -35.27 -18.73 20.29
N PHE A 549 -35.25 -17.55 20.95
CA PHE A 549 -35.02 -17.39 22.41
C PHE A 549 -33.73 -17.88 23.08
N ARG A 550 -32.80 -18.55 22.39
CA ARG A 550 -31.61 -19.12 23.06
C ARG A 550 -30.42 -18.19 23.18
N MET A 551 -30.24 -17.23 22.32
CA MET A 551 -29.02 -16.41 22.31
C MET A 551 -29.03 -15.31 23.38
N HIS A 552 -30.17 -14.70 23.67
CA HIS A 552 -30.27 -13.69 24.72
C HIS A 552 -29.94 -14.29 26.10
N SER A 553 -30.38 -15.51 26.35
CA SER A 553 -30.09 -16.21 27.63
C SER A 553 -28.65 -16.70 27.73
N LEU A 554 -27.98 -17.06 26.63
CA LEU A 554 -26.59 -17.52 26.63
C LEU A 554 -25.61 -16.33 26.70
N LEU A 555 -25.84 -15.25 25.96
CA LEU A 555 -25.05 -14.02 26.04
C LEU A 555 -25.12 -13.40 27.44
N PHE A 556 -26.31 -13.27 28.02
CA PHE A 556 -26.47 -12.72 29.39
C PHE A 556 -25.94 -13.61 30.48
N ARG A 557 -26.07 -14.94 30.38
CA ARG A 557 -25.52 -15.86 31.40
C ARG A 557 -24.00 -15.89 31.41
N HIS A 558 -23.36 -15.77 30.25
CA HIS A 558 -21.89 -15.77 30.16
C HIS A 558 -21.26 -14.44 30.59
N VAL A 559 -21.90 -13.32 30.30
CA VAL A 559 -21.48 -11.98 30.74
C VAL A 559 -21.68 -11.86 32.26
N ALA A 560 -22.74 -12.40 32.82
CA ALA A 560 -22.97 -12.45 34.28
C ALA A 560 -21.94 -13.32 35.02
N SER A 561 -21.46 -14.41 34.39
CA SER A 561 -20.43 -15.28 35.00
C SER A 561 -19.02 -14.69 34.92
N LEU A 562 -18.75 -13.75 33.99
CA LEU A 562 -17.46 -13.06 33.91
C LEU A 562 -17.38 -11.81 34.79
N SER A 563 -18.53 -11.30 35.28
CA SER A 563 -18.57 -10.17 36.22
C SER A 563 -18.51 -10.57 37.68
N THR A 564 -18.46 -11.87 38.00
CA THR A 564 -18.41 -12.43 39.37
C THR A 564 -17.16 -13.26 39.64
N GLY A 565 -16.13 -13.22 38.75
CA GLY A 565 -14.85 -13.92 38.91
C GLY A 565 -13.66 -12.98 38.99
#